data_bfe803921fa1c778ab23a0e22a95bdff
#
_entry.id   bfe803921fa1c778ab23a0e22a95bdff
#
_cell.length_a   1.000
_cell.length_b   1.000
_cell.length_c   1.000
_cell.angle_alpha   90.00
_cell.angle_beta   90.00
_cell.angle_gamma   90.00
#
_symmetry.space_group_name_H-M   'P 1'
#
loop_
_entity.id
_entity.type
_entity.pdbx_description
1 polymer ?
#
loop_
_entity_poly.entity_id
_entity_poly.type
_entity_poly.pdbx_seq_one_letter_code
_entity_poly.pdbx_strand_id
1 'polypeptide(L)'
;EIFKKKEQGLPRPWTTDIILDTYRFTNPFRENDKTTVWFRENMRKPLHNREEVFMATIIFRWFNLIQTGETLLKHNLHIDWDPELAREEIKKQDKYVTGGYIIKTPDGMDKVDGVIWCIEKVWKKRDRTMVELLHETNTLKRAHLLLQQFPYLGHFMAYEVVCDLRYTFYLDKSFDIVHWANAGPGAMRGL
;
A
#
# COMPACT_ATOMS: atom_id res chain seq x y z
N GLU A 1 5.04 -4.46 -26.44
CA GLU A 1 4.45 -3.72 -27.58
C GLU A 1 3.05 -3.21 -27.27
N ILE A 2 2.08 -4.06 -26.85
CA ILE A 2 0.69 -3.72 -26.51
C ILE A 2 0.64 -2.58 -25.46
N PHE A 3 1.42 -2.69 -24.40
CA PHE A 3 1.47 -1.68 -23.34
C PHE A 3 1.91 -0.30 -23.85
N LYS A 4 2.92 -0.25 -24.71
CA LYS A 4 3.40 1.00 -25.33
C LYS A 4 2.31 1.65 -26.19
N LYS A 5 1.59 0.86 -26.99
CA LYS A 5 0.48 1.35 -27.82
C LYS A 5 -0.64 1.92 -26.96
N LYS A 6 -0.96 1.27 -25.83
CA LYS A 6 -1.93 1.75 -24.85
C LYS A 6 -1.50 3.08 -24.23
N GLU A 7 -0.24 3.19 -23.80
CA GLU A 7 0.30 4.45 -23.22
C GLU A 7 0.30 5.61 -24.23
N GLN A 8 0.50 5.31 -25.50
CA GLN A 8 0.45 6.27 -26.58
C GLN A 8 -0.97 6.65 -26.99
N GLY A 9 -2.01 6.05 -26.37
CA GLY A 9 -3.41 6.32 -26.69
C GLY A 9 -3.84 5.83 -28.09
N LEU A 10 -3.10 4.90 -28.69
CA LEU A 10 -3.43 4.38 -30.02
C LEU A 10 -4.75 3.59 -30.00
N PRO A 11 -5.55 3.64 -31.09
CA PRO A 11 -6.78 2.86 -31.20
C PRO A 11 -6.49 1.36 -31.23
N ARG A 12 -7.44 0.56 -30.75
CA ARG A 12 -7.41 -0.91 -30.88
C ARG A 12 -7.73 -1.35 -32.32
N PRO A 13 -7.31 -2.56 -32.75
CA PRO A 13 -6.60 -3.59 -31.99
C PRO A 13 -5.09 -3.29 -31.86
N TRP A 14 -4.52 -3.57 -30.67
CA TRP A 14 -3.07 -3.39 -30.42
C TRP A 14 -2.23 -4.61 -30.81
N THR A 15 -2.89 -5.74 -31.05
CA THR A 15 -2.29 -7.03 -31.44
C THR A 15 -3.29 -7.83 -32.28
N THR A 16 -2.79 -8.81 -33.04
CA THR A 16 -3.61 -9.80 -33.76
C THR A 16 -4.06 -10.95 -32.88
N ASP A 17 -3.49 -11.11 -31.68
CA ASP A 17 -3.93 -12.10 -30.70
C ASP A 17 -5.19 -11.61 -30.01
N ILE A 18 -6.32 -12.29 -30.25
CA ILE A 18 -7.61 -11.92 -29.74
C ILE A 18 -7.69 -11.98 -28.20
N ILE A 19 -6.95 -12.92 -27.57
CA ILE A 19 -6.93 -13.05 -26.10
C ILE A 19 -6.21 -11.85 -25.51
N LEU A 20 -5.04 -11.50 -26.03
CA LEU A 20 -4.25 -10.36 -25.56
C LEU A 20 -4.93 -9.02 -25.85
N ASP A 21 -5.76 -8.92 -26.89
CA ASP A 21 -6.49 -7.68 -27.20
C ASP A 21 -7.76 -7.50 -26.38
N THR A 22 -8.50 -8.56 -26.09
CA THR A 22 -9.85 -8.49 -25.51
C THR A 22 -9.88 -8.81 -24.01
N TYR A 23 -9.02 -9.72 -23.53
CA TYR A 23 -9.04 -10.13 -22.13
C TYR A 23 -8.54 -9.02 -21.20
N ARG A 24 -9.24 -8.82 -20.09
CA ARG A 24 -8.85 -7.83 -19.09
C ARG A 24 -7.80 -8.40 -18.14
N PHE A 25 -6.54 -8.25 -18.51
CA PHE A 25 -5.42 -8.60 -17.63
C PHE A 25 -5.29 -7.60 -16.49
N THR A 26 -4.77 -8.07 -15.36
CA THR A 26 -4.32 -7.20 -14.26
C THR A 26 -3.14 -6.34 -14.73
N ASN A 27 -2.98 -5.16 -14.14
CA ASN A 27 -1.85 -4.30 -14.48
C ASN A 27 -0.53 -4.97 -14.03
N PRO A 28 0.42 -5.24 -14.93
CA PRO A 28 1.69 -5.86 -14.58
C PRO A 28 2.61 -4.95 -13.75
N PHE A 29 2.39 -3.64 -13.83
CA PHE A 29 3.18 -2.65 -13.09
C PHE A 29 2.35 -2.04 -11.97
N ARG A 30 2.77 -2.30 -10.72
CA ARG A 30 2.11 -1.77 -9.53
C ARG A 30 1.96 -0.24 -9.57
N GLU A 31 3.00 0.45 -10.02
CA GLU A 31 3.00 1.92 -10.11
C GLU A 31 1.98 2.49 -11.11
N ASN A 32 1.36 1.63 -11.93
CA ASN A 32 0.28 2.00 -12.86
C ASN A 32 -1.11 1.56 -12.34
N ASP A 33 -1.19 0.92 -11.17
CA ASP A 33 -2.47 0.64 -10.52
C ASP A 33 -3.12 1.95 -10.06
N LYS A 34 -4.43 2.09 -10.31
CA LYS A 34 -5.18 3.34 -10.05
C LYS A 34 -5.04 3.81 -8.59
N THR A 35 -5.16 2.90 -7.65
CA THR A 35 -5.07 3.21 -6.21
C THR A 35 -3.64 3.59 -5.83
N THR A 36 -2.65 2.90 -6.37
CA THR A 36 -1.23 3.21 -6.16
C THR A 36 -0.84 4.54 -6.79
N VAL A 37 -1.33 4.85 -8.01
CA VAL A 37 -1.13 6.17 -8.64
C VAL A 37 -1.69 7.27 -7.75
N TRP A 38 -2.92 7.11 -7.27
CA TRP A 38 -3.55 8.10 -6.39
C TRP A 38 -2.73 8.31 -5.10
N PHE A 39 -2.36 7.23 -4.41
CA PHE A 39 -1.54 7.30 -3.20
C PHE A 39 -0.19 7.96 -3.46
N ARG A 40 0.48 7.57 -4.55
CA ARG A 40 1.76 8.15 -4.95
C ARG A 40 1.67 9.67 -5.12
N GLU A 41 0.69 10.15 -5.86
CA GLU A 41 0.59 11.59 -6.17
C GLU A 41 0.14 12.42 -4.97
N ASN A 42 -0.75 11.89 -4.13
CA ASN A 42 -1.39 12.66 -3.07
C ASN A 42 -0.73 12.52 -1.68
N MET A 43 -0.01 11.42 -1.42
CA MET A 43 0.61 11.18 -0.11
C MET A 43 2.10 10.86 -0.24
N ARG A 44 2.49 9.83 -1.02
CA ARG A 44 3.88 9.34 -1.05
C ARG A 44 4.85 10.39 -1.58
N LYS A 45 4.58 11.02 -2.73
CA LYS A 45 5.46 12.07 -3.29
C LYS A 45 5.55 13.32 -2.42
N PRO A 46 4.43 13.89 -1.92
CA PRO A 46 4.49 15.04 -1.02
C PRO A 46 5.28 14.79 0.27
N LEU A 47 5.28 13.54 0.74
CA LEU A 47 5.91 13.14 2.01
C LEU A 47 7.22 12.33 1.84
N HIS A 48 7.75 12.15 0.62
CA HIS A 48 8.79 11.16 0.34
C HIS A 48 10.09 11.31 1.15
N ASN A 49 10.42 12.53 1.59
CA ASN A 49 11.57 12.85 2.43
C ASN A 49 11.18 13.21 3.87
N ARG A 50 9.96 12.88 4.30
CA ARG A 50 9.44 13.19 5.63
C ARG A 50 9.11 11.88 6.37
N GLU A 51 9.34 11.88 7.68
CA GLU A 51 9.09 10.70 8.52
C GLU A 51 7.65 10.24 8.48
N GLU A 52 6.72 11.15 8.30
CA GLU A 52 5.28 10.89 8.24
C GLU A 52 4.88 9.97 7.09
N VAL A 53 5.69 9.84 6.02
CA VAL A 53 5.40 8.94 4.90
C VAL A 53 5.26 7.47 5.35
N PHE A 54 5.95 7.08 6.43
CA PHE A 54 5.80 5.74 7.00
C PHE A 54 4.37 5.49 7.45
N MET A 55 3.86 6.33 8.35
CA MET A 55 2.50 6.14 8.86
C MET A 55 1.43 6.43 7.82
N ALA A 56 1.63 7.41 6.94
CA ALA A 56 0.73 7.66 5.82
C ALA A 56 0.58 6.42 4.92
N THR A 57 1.69 5.69 4.68
CA THR A 57 1.67 4.43 3.93
C THR A 57 0.90 3.34 4.69
N ILE A 58 1.18 3.15 5.97
CA ILE A 58 0.50 2.18 6.83
C ILE A 58 -1.01 2.44 6.84
N ILE A 59 -1.42 3.66 7.15
CA ILE A 59 -2.82 4.05 7.27
C ILE A 59 -3.54 3.85 5.94
N PHE A 60 -2.98 4.37 4.84
CA PHE A 60 -3.61 4.24 3.53
C PHE A 60 -3.74 2.78 3.09
N ARG A 61 -2.70 1.95 3.26
CA ARG A 61 -2.73 0.56 2.79
C ARG A 61 -3.69 -0.33 3.56
N TRP A 62 -3.99 -0.01 4.82
CA TRP A 62 -5.05 -0.70 5.57
C TRP A 62 -6.44 -0.49 4.98
N PHE A 63 -6.73 0.68 4.43
CA PHE A 63 -8.00 0.95 3.74
C PHE A 63 -7.91 0.65 2.25
N ASN A 64 -6.82 1.04 1.61
CA ASN A 64 -6.50 0.89 0.19
C ASN A 64 -7.64 1.29 -0.75
N LEU A 65 -8.34 2.36 -0.42
CA LEU A 65 -9.46 2.91 -1.16
C LEU A 65 -9.29 4.42 -1.34
N ILE A 66 -9.46 4.92 -2.57
CA ILE A 66 -9.26 6.34 -2.90
C ILE A 66 -10.20 7.22 -2.08
N GLN A 67 -11.48 6.89 -2.02
CA GLN A 67 -12.47 7.64 -1.24
C GLN A 67 -12.07 7.81 0.23
N THR A 68 -11.57 6.74 0.85
CA THR A 68 -11.06 6.81 2.23
C THR A 68 -9.78 7.62 2.30
N GLY A 69 -8.91 7.51 1.30
CA GLY A 69 -7.71 8.34 1.17
C GLY A 69 -8.02 9.84 1.12
N GLU A 70 -9.05 10.24 0.37
CA GLU A 70 -9.54 11.62 0.30
C GLU A 70 -10.02 12.12 1.67
N THR A 71 -10.72 11.29 2.43
CA THR A 71 -11.13 11.60 3.80
C THR A 71 -9.94 11.74 4.74
N LEU A 72 -8.96 10.84 4.64
CA LEU A 72 -7.71 10.94 5.41
C LEU A 72 -6.96 12.24 5.13
N LEU A 73 -6.88 12.67 3.87
CA LEU A 73 -6.26 13.95 3.49
C LEU A 73 -7.05 15.14 4.03
N LYS A 74 -8.37 15.15 3.82
CA LYS A 74 -9.27 16.24 4.22
C LYS A 74 -9.14 16.57 5.71
N HIS A 75 -8.99 15.56 6.54
CA HIS A 75 -8.90 15.69 7.99
C HIS A 75 -7.47 15.56 8.52
N ASN A 76 -6.47 15.55 7.66
CA ASN A 76 -5.03 15.42 7.99
C ASN A 76 -4.68 14.13 8.74
N LEU A 77 -5.54 13.13 8.73
CA LEU A 77 -5.39 11.87 9.48
C LEU A 77 -4.25 10.98 9.01
N HIS A 78 -3.70 11.24 7.83
CA HIS A 78 -2.56 10.49 7.28
C HIS A 78 -1.22 10.85 7.95
N ILE A 79 -1.12 12.00 8.63
CA ILE A 79 0.06 12.45 9.37
C ILE A 79 -0.23 12.74 10.85
N ASP A 80 -1.41 13.20 11.16
CA ASP A 80 -1.87 13.47 12.53
C ASP A 80 -3.04 12.53 12.85
N TRP A 81 -2.70 11.34 13.34
CA TRP A 81 -3.66 10.27 13.50
C TRP A 81 -4.53 10.44 14.74
N ASP A 82 -5.82 10.67 14.52
CA ASP A 82 -6.87 10.64 15.53
C ASP A 82 -7.83 9.46 15.23
N PRO A 83 -7.83 8.39 16.04
CA PRO A 83 -8.65 7.21 15.82
C PRO A 83 -10.16 7.48 15.98
N GLU A 84 -10.57 8.42 16.82
CA GLU A 84 -11.97 8.75 17.03
C GLU A 84 -12.53 9.53 15.85
N LEU A 85 -11.81 10.56 15.39
CA LEU A 85 -12.17 11.31 14.20
C LEU A 85 -12.13 10.41 12.94
N ALA A 86 -11.14 9.52 12.84
CA ALA A 86 -11.08 8.55 11.75
C ALA A 86 -12.30 7.63 11.73
N ARG A 87 -12.72 7.13 12.89
CA ARG A 87 -13.93 6.30 13.05
C ARG A 87 -15.18 7.04 12.59
N GLU A 88 -15.35 8.25 13.08
CA GLU A 88 -16.52 9.09 12.77
C GLU A 88 -16.62 9.36 11.27
N GLU A 89 -15.55 9.85 10.66
CA GLU A 89 -15.56 10.31 9.27
C GLU A 89 -15.59 9.15 8.26
N ILE A 90 -14.89 8.05 8.56
CA ILE A 90 -14.84 6.90 7.66
C ILE A 90 -16.17 6.13 7.67
N LYS A 91 -16.83 5.99 8.83
CA LYS A 91 -18.14 5.32 8.92
C LYS A 91 -19.28 6.06 8.21
N LYS A 92 -19.10 7.30 7.81
CA LYS A 92 -20.05 8.04 6.95
C LYS A 92 -20.04 7.58 5.49
N GLN A 93 -19.06 6.76 5.09
CA GLN A 93 -18.91 6.28 3.73
C GLN A 93 -19.66 4.96 3.51
N ASP A 94 -20.20 4.74 2.31
CA ASP A 94 -20.80 3.45 1.92
C ASP A 94 -19.74 2.34 1.79
N LYS A 95 -18.53 2.72 1.36
CA LYS A 95 -17.37 1.86 1.23
C LYS A 95 -16.16 2.50 1.87
N TYR A 96 -15.40 1.75 2.67
CA TYR A 96 -14.24 2.27 3.38
C TYR A 96 -12.96 1.44 3.22
N VAL A 97 -13.06 0.20 2.71
CA VAL A 97 -11.90 -0.64 2.36
C VAL A 97 -12.00 -1.15 0.93
N THR A 98 -10.85 -1.46 0.34
CA THR A 98 -10.79 -2.07 -0.99
C THR A 98 -11.56 -3.39 -1.07
N GLY A 99 -12.16 -3.67 -2.24
CA GLY A 99 -12.64 -5.01 -2.60
C GLY A 99 -11.59 -5.84 -3.35
N GLY A 100 -10.40 -5.29 -3.60
CA GLY A 100 -9.37 -5.94 -4.41
C GLY A 100 -8.62 -7.07 -3.69
N TYR A 101 -8.60 -7.05 -2.37
CA TYR A 101 -8.01 -8.09 -1.53
C TYR A 101 -8.62 -8.07 -0.11
N ILE A 102 -8.39 -9.15 0.63
CA ILE A 102 -8.99 -9.32 1.96
C ILE A 102 -8.17 -8.53 3.00
N ILE A 103 -8.78 -7.52 3.57
CA ILE A 103 -8.25 -6.84 4.76
C ILE A 103 -8.66 -7.65 5.99
N LYS A 104 -7.69 -8.32 6.61
CA LYS A 104 -7.91 -9.05 7.87
C LYS A 104 -7.85 -8.10 9.05
N THR A 105 -8.77 -8.29 10.00
CA THR A 105 -8.90 -7.54 11.26
C THR A 105 -9.27 -8.49 12.38
N PRO A 106 -9.19 -8.10 13.66
CA PRO A 106 -9.63 -8.94 14.77
C PRO A 106 -11.06 -9.43 14.61
N ASP A 107 -11.30 -10.69 14.95
CA ASP A 107 -12.64 -11.27 14.91
C ASP A 107 -13.58 -10.58 15.91
N GLY A 108 -14.84 -10.45 15.53
CA GLY A 108 -15.87 -9.82 16.35
C GLY A 108 -15.84 -8.29 16.37
N MET A 109 -14.86 -7.64 15.72
CA MET A 109 -14.84 -6.19 15.53
C MET A 109 -15.54 -5.78 14.23
N ASP A 110 -16.21 -4.63 14.26
CA ASP A 110 -16.57 -3.92 13.02
C ASP A 110 -15.33 -3.67 12.17
N LYS A 111 -15.50 -3.69 10.84
CA LYS A 111 -14.35 -3.60 9.92
C LYS A 111 -13.55 -2.30 10.09
N VAL A 112 -14.20 -1.16 10.27
CA VAL A 112 -13.51 0.12 10.49
C VAL A 112 -12.77 0.10 11.82
N ASP A 113 -13.44 -0.35 12.90
CA ASP A 113 -12.83 -0.45 14.22
C ASP A 113 -11.64 -1.39 14.25
N GLY A 114 -11.75 -2.53 13.55
CA GLY A 114 -10.67 -3.48 13.42
C GLY A 114 -9.45 -2.93 12.67
N VAL A 115 -9.67 -2.16 11.59
CA VAL A 115 -8.59 -1.47 10.85
C VAL A 115 -7.95 -0.40 11.73
N ILE A 116 -8.74 0.43 12.41
CA ILE A 116 -8.24 1.46 13.34
C ILE A 116 -7.39 0.80 14.44
N TRP A 117 -7.88 -0.29 15.03
CA TRP A 117 -7.12 -1.05 16.03
C TRP A 117 -5.75 -1.53 15.50
N CYS A 118 -5.71 -2.05 14.27
CA CYS A 118 -4.45 -2.47 13.64
C CYS A 118 -3.50 -1.30 13.43
N ILE A 119 -4.00 -0.17 12.94
CA ILE A 119 -3.20 1.06 12.75
C ILE A 119 -2.62 1.53 14.08
N GLU A 120 -3.41 1.54 15.16
CA GLU A 120 -2.96 1.95 16.48
C GLU A 120 -1.84 1.06 17.05
N LYS A 121 -1.80 -0.25 16.69
CA LYS A 121 -0.69 -1.13 17.10
C LYS A 121 0.63 -0.70 16.48
N VAL A 122 0.61 -0.20 15.24
CA VAL A 122 1.79 0.37 14.58
C VAL A 122 2.08 1.76 15.13
N TRP A 123 1.06 2.60 15.26
CA TRP A 123 1.18 3.98 15.73
C TRP A 123 1.88 4.08 17.09
N LYS A 124 1.51 3.22 18.04
CA LYS A 124 2.13 3.16 19.39
C LYS A 124 3.61 2.79 19.41
N LYS A 125 4.11 2.18 18.33
CA LYS A 125 5.52 1.77 18.20
C LYS A 125 6.21 2.47 17.02
N ARG A 126 5.61 3.48 16.40
CA ARG A 126 6.08 4.08 15.16
C ARG A 126 7.49 4.62 15.26
N ASP A 127 7.81 5.37 16.34
CA ASP A 127 9.09 6.03 16.50
C ASP A 127 10.24 5.00 16.52
N ARG A 128 10.08 3.93 17.28
CA ARG A 128 11.03 2.82 17.30
C ARG A 128 11.12 2.14 15.92
N THR A 129 9.99 1.87 15.29
CA THR A 129 9.95 1.19 13.98
C THR A 129 10.62 2.06 12.90
N MET A 130 10.41 3.37 12.91
CA MET A 130 11.07 4.31 12.00
C MET A 130 12.59 4.31 12.20
N VAL A 131 13.06 4.32 13.44
CA VAL A 131 14.51 4.22 13.76
C VAL A 131 15.08 2.89 13.23
N GLU A 132 14.42 1.77 13.48
CA GLU A 132 14.85 0.46 12.98
C GLU A 132 14.86 0.42 11.43
N LEU A 133 13.89 1.02 10.76
CA LEU A 133 13.87 1.12 9.29
C LEU A 133 15.04 1.93 8.75
N LEU A 134 15.39 3.05 9.39
CA LEU A 134 16.43 3.96 8.93
C LEU A 134 17.85 3.44 9.21
N HIS A 135 18.07 2.85 10.36
CA HIS A 135 19.42 2.57 10.86
C HIS A 135 19.79 1.10 10.86
N GLU A 136 18.82 0.20 10.98
CA GLU A 136 19.07 -1.24 11.10
C GLU A 136 18.62 -2.03 9.88
N THR A 137 17.73 -1.45 9.06
CA THR A 137 17.14 -2.11 7.90
C THR A 137 17.76 -1.57 6.62
N ASN A 138 18.70 -2.32 6.06
CA ASN A 138 19.36 -1.96 4.81
C ASN A 138 18.88 -2.78 3.61
N THR A 139 17.78 -3.54 3.77
CA THR A 139 17.18 -4.37 2.72
C THR A 139 15.65 -4.36 2.81
N LEU A 140 14.99 -4.47 1.65
CA LEU A 140 13.52 -4.62 1.59
C LEU A 140 13.06 -5.88 2.33
N LYS A 141 13.85 -6.96 2.27
CA LYS A 141 13.55 -8.21 2.99
C LYS A 141 13.49 -8.01 4.50
N ARG A 142 14.46 -7.28 5.08
CA ARG A 142 14.48 -6.99 6.52
C ARG A 142 13.32 -6.08 6.93
N ALA A 143 13.05 -5.04 6.13
CA ALA A 143 11.89 -4.17 6.36
C ALA A 143 10.58 -4.97 6.34
N HIS A 144 10.43 -5.89 5.39
CA HIS A 144 9.29 -6.77 5.31
C HIS A 144 9.13 -7.66 6.56
N LEU A 145 10.22 -8.23 7.07
CA LEU A 145 10.20 -9.03 8.30
C LEU A 145 9.89 -8.18 9.54
N LEU A 146 10.44 -6.97 9.62
CA LEU A 146 10.17 -6.03 10.71
C LEU A 146 8.67 -5.69 10.78
N LEU A 147 8.04 -5.38 9.65
CA LEU A 147 6.63 -5.02 9.61
C LEU A 147 5.71 -6.19 10.00
N GLN A 148 6.11 -7.44 9.74
CA GLN A 148 5.32 -8.61 10.11
C GLN A 148 5.22 -8.86 11.63
N GLN A 149 5.95 -8.12 12.46
CA GLN A 149 5.82 -8.17 13.92
C GLN A 149 4.50 -7.56 14.41
N PHE A 150 3.84 -6.77 13.57
CA PHE A 150 2.56 -6.16 13.92
C PHE A 150 1.38 -7.08 13.61
N PRO A 151 0.36 -7.10 14.47
CA PRO A 151 -0.83 -7.90 14.24
C PRO A 151 -1.49 -7.57 12.89
N TYR A 152 -1.88 -8.60 12.16
CA TYR A 152 -2.55 -8.52 10.85
C TYR A 152 -1.75 -7.86 9.72
N LEU A 153 -0.51 -7.42 9.99
CA LEU A 153 0.43 -6.96 8.98
C LEU A 153 1.30 -8.14 8.50
N GLY A 154 0.63 -9.17 7.96
CA GLY A 154 1.27 -10.39 7.48
C GLY A 154 2.02 -10.19 6.16
N HIS A 155 2.53 -11.30 5.58
CA HIS A 155 3.36 -11.30 4.37
C HIS A 155 2.85 -10.40 3.24
N PHE A 156 1.55 -10.45 2.96
CA PHE A 156 0.97 -9.64 1.88
C PHE A 156 0.94 -8.16 2.24
N MET A 157 0.35 -7.80 3.38
CA MET A 157 0.20 -6.39 3.76
C MET A 157 1.54 -5.71 4.05
N ALA A 158 2.48 -6.40 4.68
CA ALA A 158 3.83 -5.91 4.88
C ALA A 158 4.54 -5.66 3.54
N TYR A 159 4.33 -6.54 2.53
CA TYR A 159 4.88 -6.35 1.20
C TYR A 159 4.28 -5.14 0.49
N GLU A 160 2.96 -4.92 0.64
CA GLU A 160 2.29 -3.74 0.11
C GLU A 160 2.93 -2.44 0.63
N VAL A 161 3.22 -2.39 1.93
CA VAL A 161 3.88 -1.23 2.56
C VAL A 161 5.33 -1.08 2.07
N VAL A 162 6.12 -2.15 2.04
CA VAL A 162 7.51 -2.13 1.56
C VAL A 162 7.60 -1.67 0.10
N CYS A 163 6.64 -2.11 -0.76
CA CYS A 163 6.57 -1.67 -2.15
C CYS A 163 6.38 -0.16 -2.31
N ASP A 164 5.77 0.51 -1.36
CA ASP A 164 5.67 1.98 -1.37
C ASP A 164 6.89 2.65 -0.75
N LEU A 165 7.35 2.16 0.40
CA LEU A 165 8.48 2.74 1.12
C LEU A 165 9.81 2.65 0.35
N ARG A 166 9.93 1.70 -0.60
CA ARG A 166 11.10 1.60 -1.50
C ARG A 166 11.32 2.85 -2.38
N TYR A 167 10.32 3.69 -2.53
CA TYR A 167 10.39 4.96 -3.25
C TYR A 167 10.53 6.18 -2.32
N THR A 168 10.87 5.95 -1.07
CA THR A 168 11.06 6.97 -0.04
C THR A 168 12.43 6.83 0.60
N PHE A 169 12.87 7.86 1.32
CA PHE A 169 14.18 7.85 1.99
C PHE A 169 14.38 6.72 3.00
N TYR A 170 13.30 6.02 3.40
CA TYR A 170 13.42 4.84 4.26
C TYR A 170 14.12 3.67 3.57
N LEU A 171 13.80 3.39 2.30
CA LEU A 171 14.21 2.16 1.62
C LEU A 171 14.73 2.37 0.18
N ASP A 172 14.87 3.59 -0.29
CA ASP A 172 15.32 3.90 -1.67
C ASP A 172 16.78 3.46 -1.95
N LYS A 173 17.58 3.27 -0.89
CA LYS A 173 18.97 2.80 -0.94
C LYS A 173 19.16 1.36 -0.50
N SER A 174 18.08 0.57 -0.42
CA SER A 174 18.16 -0.84 -0.03
C SER A 174 19.01 -1.66 -1.00
N PHE A 175 19.92 -2.49 -0.49
CA PHE A 175 20.85 -3.29 -1.30
C PHE A 175 20.13 -4.29 -2.22
N ASP A 176 18.96 -4.76 -1.83
CA ASP A 176 18.17 -5.76 -2.56
C ASP A 176 17.03 -5.15 -3.39
N ILE A 177 17.04 -3.83 -3.63
CA ILE A 177 15.94 -3.07 -4.23
C ILE A 177 15.54 -3.60 -5.63
N VAL A 178 16.46 -4.19 -6.38
CA VAL A 178 16.21 -4.79 -7.70
C VAL A 178 16.29 -6.32 -7.71
N HIS A 179 16.57 -6.94 -6.57
CA HIS A 179 16.80 -8.39 -6.48
C HIS A 179 15.78 -9.12 -5.61
N TRP A 180 15.07 -8.40 -4.74
CA TRP A 180 14.12 -9.02 -3.83
C TRP A 180 12.67 -8.65 -4.14
N ALA A 181 11.83 -9.67 -4.13
CA ALA A 181 10.38 -9.55 -4.15
C ALA A 181 9.75 -10.64 -3.27
N ASN A 182 8.64 -10.34 -2.64
CA ASN A 182 7.86 -11.35 -1.92
C ASN A 182 6.87 -12.01 -2.88
N ALA A 183 7.21 -13.19 -3.39
CA ALA A 183 6.31 -13.96 -4.24
C ALA A 183 5.11 -14.47 -3.42
N GLY A 184 3.92 -13.99 -3.76
CA GLY A 184 2.68 -14.51 -3.18
C GLY A 184 2.38 -15.94 -3.65
N PRO A 185 1.39 -16.64 -3.01
CA PRO A 185 1.07 -18.04 -3.31
C PRO A 185 0.72 -18.30 -4.79
N GLY A 186 0.13 -17.31 -5.47
CA GLY A 186 -0.17 -17.40 -6.90
C GLY A 186 1.08 -17.42 -7.77
N ALA A 187 2.02 -16.49 -7.51
CA ALA A 187 3.30 -16.44 -8.23
C ALA A 187 4.14 -17.70 -7.96
N MET A 188 4.20 -18.13 -6.68
CA MET A 188 4.93 -19.37 -6.31
C MET A 188 4.43 -20.64 -7.00
N ARG A 189 3.16 -20.69 -7.38
CA ARG A 189 2.60 -21.82 -8.14
C ARG A 189 2.86 -21.73 -9.65
N GLY A 190 3.18 -20.54 -10.15
CA GLY A 190 3.44 -20.30 -11.56
C GLY A 190 4.93 -20.31 -11.93
N LEU A 191 5.81 -20.35 -10.94
CA LEU A 191 7.26 -20.48 -11.10
C LEU A 191 7.67 -21.96 -11.00
#